data_a1606cf50ca8e4b93b0bb075122fa62e
#
_entry.id   a1606cf50ca8e4b93b0bb075122fa62e
#
_cell.length_a   1.000
_cell.length_b   1.000
_cell.length_c   1.000
_cell.angle_alpha   90.00
_cell.angle_beta   90.00
_cell.angle_gamma   90.00
#
_symmetry.space_group_name_H-M   'P 1'
#
loop_
_entity.id
_entity.type
_entity.pdbx_description
1 polymer ?
#
loop_
_entity_poly.entity_id
_entity_poly.type
_entity_poly.pdbx_seq_one_letter_code
_entity_poly.pdbx_strand_id
1 'polypeptide(L)' 'MIIPWQSLDSTTLNNLIEYFVLREGTDYGEQEKSLEDKVNDVKLHLINGSAAIFWSELHETVDIKFIK' A
#
# COMPACT_ATOMS: atom_id res chain seq x y z
N MET A 1 -13.24 2.17 6.80
CA MET A 1 -13.10 0.84 7.43
C MET A 1 -11.71 0.29 7.17
N ILE A 2 -11.06 -0.16 8.21
CA ILE A 2 -9.72 -0.71 8.08
C ILE A 2 -9.81 -2.17 7.65
N ILE A 3 -9.01 -2.52 6.64
CA ILE A 3 -8.92 -3.91 6.17
C ILE A 3 -7.59 -4.47 6.66
N PRO A 4 -7.59 -5.51 7.48
CA PRO A 4 -6.32 -6.11 7.92
C PRO A 4 -5.60 -6.74 6.73
N TRP A 5 -4.32 -6.40 6.57
CA TRP A 5 -3.54 -6.93 5.46
C TRP A 5 -3.42 -8.45 5.52
N GLN A 6 -3.51 -9.01 6.73
CA GLN A 6 -3.41 -10.46 6.94
C GLN A 6 -4.60 -11.23 6.37
N SER A 7 -5.73 -10.54 6.16
CA SER A 7 -6.91 -11.18 5.60
C SER A 7 -6.84 -11.33 4.09
N LEU A 8 -5.84 -10.73 3.45
CA LEU A 8 -5.64 -10.79 2.02
C LEU A 8 -4.54 -11.81 1.70
N ASP A 9 -4.72 -12.55 0.61
CA ASP A 9 -3.64 -13.42 0.15
C ASP A 9 -2.51 -12.57 -0.43
N SER A 10 -1.32 -13.16 -0.56
CA SER A 10 -0.14 -12.40 -0.96
C SER A 10 -0.27 -11.80 -2.35
N THR A 11 -0.90 -12.51 -3.28
CA THR A 11 -1.10 -12.00 -4.64
C THR A 11 -2.02 -10.78 -4.64
N THR A 12 -3.14 -10.87 -3.93
CA THR A 12 -4.08 -9.75 -3.83
C THR A 12 -3.43 -8.57 -3.16
N LEU A 13 -2.71 -8.81 -2.08
CA LEU A 13 -2.03 -7.75 -1.34
C LEU A 13 -0.99 -7.04 -2.23
N ASN A 14 -0.18 -7.80 -2.95
CA ASN A 14 0.82 -7.23 -3.84
C ASN A 14 0.18 -6.39 -4.94
N ASN A 15 -0.90 -6.89 -5.54
CA ASN A 15 -1.60 -6.16 -6.58
C ASN A 15 -2.19 -4.85 -6.08
N LEU A 16 -2.74 -4.88 -4.88
CA LEU A 16 -3.32 -3.69 -4.25
C LEU A 16 -2.25 -2.63 -3.98
N ILE A 17 -1.12 -3.05 -3.43
CA ILE A 17 -0.01 -2.14 -3.14
C ILE A 17 0.56 -1.59 -4.43
N GLU A 18 0.74 -2.44 -5.44
CA GLU A 18 1.24 -2.00 -6.74
C GLU A 18 0.32 -0.95 -7.36
N TYR A 19 -0.97 -1.18 -7.31
CA TYR A 19 -1.95 -0.22 -7.80
C TYR A 19 -1.83 1.12 -7.06
N PHE A 20 -1.70 1.06 -5.74
CA PHE A 20 -1.53 2.25 -4.91
C PHE A 20 -0.27 3.03 -5.30
N VAL A 21 0.85 2.34 -5.43
CA VAL A 21 2.13 2.97 -5.77
C VAL A 21 2.06 3.65 -7.14
N LEU A 22 1.47 2.96 -8.11
CA LEU A 22 1.35 3.51 -9.46
C LEU A 22 0.42 4.71 -9.50
N ARG A 23 -0.67 4.65 -8.76
CA ARG A 23 -1.65 5.74 -8.74
C ARG A 23 -1.08 6.99 -8.08
N GLU A 24 -0.40 6.82 -6.97
CA GLU A 24 0.12 7.96 -6.22
C GLU A 24 1.38 8.56 -6.84
N GLY A 25 2.06 7.81 -7.69
CA GLY A 25 3.28 8.28 -8.31
C GLY A 25 4.33 8.66 -7.28
N THR A 26 4.38 7.96 -6.17
CA THR A 26 5.25 8.33 -5.08
C THR A 26 6.70 8.12 -5.43
N ASP A 27 7.40 9.21 -5.63
CA ASP A 27 8.84 9.20 -5.68
C ASP A 27 9.33 9.46 -4.27
N TYR A 28 9.94 8.45 -3.66
CA TYR A 28 10.54 8.61 -2.36
C TYR A 28 11.93 9.17 -2.54
N GLY A 29 12.02 10.50 -2.64
CA GLY A 29 13.31 11.15 -2.70
C GLY A 29 14.00 10.98 -4.04
N GLU A 30 15.31 11.12 -4.01
CA GLU A 30 16.13 11.24 -5.21
C GLU A 30 16.52 9.93 -5.86
N GLN A 31 16.25 8.81 -5.19
CA GLN A 31 16.65 7.52 -5.72
C GLN A 31 15.51 6.85 -6.45
N GLU A 32 15.80 6.46 -7.67
CA GLU A 32 14.84 5.68 -8.44
C GLU A 32 14.79 4.26 -7.88
N LYS A 33 13.69 3.93 -7.25
CA LYS A 33 13.44 2.57 -6.81
C LYS A 33 12.59 1.87 -7.86
N SER A 34 12.85 0.58 -8.05
CA SER A 34 11.99 -0.23 -8.89
C SER A 34 10.59 -0.32 -8.28
N LEU A 35 9.61 -0.67 -9.10
CA LEU A 35 8.25 -0.87 -8.61
C LEU A 35 8.24 -1.93 -7.50
N GLU A 36 8.99 -3.00 -7.68
CA GLU A 36 9.09 -4.06 -6.68
C GLU A 36 9.60 -3.54 -5.35
N ASP A 37 10.63 -2.69 -5.38
CA ASP A 37 11.18 -2.11 -4.15
C ASP A 37 10.15 -1.22 -3.45
N LYS A 38 9.41 -0.44 -4.21
CA LYS A 38 8.36 0.42 -3.66
C LYS A 38 7.25 -0.41 -3.02
N VAL A 39 6.85 -1.49 -3.68
CA VAL A 39 5.84 -2.39 -3.15
C VAL A 39 6.33 -3.01 -1.84
N ASN A 40 7.57 -3.45 -1.80
CA ASN A 40 8.14 -4.03 -0.59
C ASN A 40 8.21 -3.03 0.55
N ASP A 41 8.55 -1.78 0.27
CA ASP A 41 8.59 -0.73 1.30
C ASP A 41 7.20 -0.55 1.91
N VAL A 42 6.18 -0.44 1.10
CA VAL A 42 4.80 -0.28 1.60
C VAL A 42 4.39 -1.51 2.39
N LYS A 43 4.74 -2.69 1.90
CA LYS A 43 4.42 -3.94 2.60
C LYS A 43 5.05 -3.96 4.00
N LEU A 44 6.29 -3.53 4.12
CA LEU A 44 6.95 -3.46 5.42
C LEU A 44 6.23 -2.49 6.37
N HIS A 45 5.77 -1.36 5.87
CA HIS A 45 4.99 -0.43 6.68
C HIS A 45 3.69 -1.07 7.18
N LEU A 46 3.04 -1.85 6.34
CA LEU A 46 1.83 -2.57 6.76
C LEU A 46 2.14 -3.59 7.86
N ILE A 47 3.22 -4.33 7.68
CA ILE A 47 3.64 -5.35 8.67
C ILE A 47 4.01 -4.70 10.00
N ASN A 48 4.68 -3.56 9.94
CA ASN A 48 5.12 -2.84 11.15
C ASN A 48 4.01 -2.03 11.81
N GLY A 49 2.86 -1.91 11.17
CA GLY A 49 1.76 -1.12 11.71
C GLY A 49 1.90 0.37 11.45
N SER A 50 2.86 0.77 10.61
CA SER A 50 3.05 2.18 10.24
C SER A 50 2.09 2.62 9.14
N ALA A 51 1.44 1.69 8.49
CA ALA A 51 0.46 1.96 7.46
C ALA A 51 -0.73 1.01 7.63
N ALA A 52 -1.86 1.40 7.09
CA ALA A 52 -3.06 0.57 7.13
C ALA A 52 -3.82 0.69 5.82
N ILE A 53 -4.57 -0.36 5.51
CA ILE A 53 -5.41 -0.42 4.33
C ILE A 53 -6.82 0.01 4.75
N PHE A 54 -7.40 0.94 3.99
CA PHE A 54 -8.72 1.47 4.27
C PHE A 54 -9.64 1.28 3.07
N TRP A 55 -10.87 0.91 3.35
CA TRP A 55 -11.92 0.91 2.35
C TRP A 55 -12.65 2.24 2.39
N SER A 56 -12.76 2.90 1.25
CA SER A 56 -13.51 4.13 1.10
C SER A 56 -14.86 3.85 0.45
N GLU A 57 -15.93 4.00 1.22
CA GLU A 57 -17.27 3.81 0.68
C GLU A 57 -17.64 4.92 -0.31
N LEU A 58 -17.12 6.11 -0.08
CA LEU A 58 -17.41 7.26 -0.93
C LEU A 58 -16.88 7.06 -2.34
N HIS A 59 -15.68 6.53 -2.47
CA HIS A 59 -15.03 6.33 -3.76
C HIS A 59 -15.07 4.88 -4.23
N GLU A 60 -15.61 3.99 -3.41
CA GLU A 60 -15.65 2.55 -3.69
C GLU A 60 -14.30 1.99 -4.09
N THR A 61 -13.27 2.42 -3.37
CA THR A 61 -11.91 2.02 -3.66
C THR A 61 -11.14 1.76 -2.37
N VAL A 62 -10.01 1.10 -2.53
CA VAL A 62 -9.13 0.77 -1.41
C VAL A 62 -7.95 1.73 -1.42
N ASP A 63 -7.64 2.28 -0.26
CA ASP A 63 -6.51 3.19 -0.08
C ASP A 63 -5.59 2.68 1.01
N ILE A 64 -4.33 3.12 0.93
CA ILE A 64 -3.35 2.85 1.96
C ILE A 64 -2.94 4.18 2.56
N LYS A 65 -2.99 4.26 3.89
CA LYS A 65 -2.59 5.48 4.59
C LYS A 65 -1.47 5.16 5.56
N PHE A 66 -0.49 6.03 5.59
CA PHE A 66 0.59 5.93 6.56
C PHE A 66 0.14 6.62 7.86
N ILE A 67 0.29 5.89 8.96
CA ILE A 67 -0.18 6.37 10.27
C ILE A 67 0.91 7.16 10.97
N LYS A 68 2.15 6.92 10.62
CA LYS A 68 3.30 7.65 11.18
C LYS A 68 4.13 8.28 10.10
#